data_5eca5b988776fc6d89e9d6b028b2b9f4
#
_entry.id   5eca5b988776fc6d89e9d6b028b2b9f4
#
_cell.length_a   1.000
_cell.length_b   1.000
_cell.length_c   1.000
_cell.angle_alpha   90.00
_cell.angle_beta   90.00
_cell.angle_gamma   90.00
#
_symmetry.space_group_name_H-M   'P 1'
#
loop_
_entity.id
_entity.type
_entity.pdbx_description
1 polymer ?
#
loop_
_entity_poly.entity_id
_entity_poly.type
_entity_poly.pdbx_seq_one_letter_code
_entity_poly.pdbx_strand_id
1 'polypeptide(L)'
;ECDAYINSLFMARDPDRDPVRNGRPARVGQGFPAPAMRAIKTLRDDGYIIPSATNRGYMLEGGPDLLNAGELLARLGEERMESGICLDTVDSTNTYLRNLALDGGEDGIIVCADCQTGGRGRRGRAFLSPGGVGVYMSALIRPRSLPEATAALTAWTAEAMCRAAQEACGVRPGIKWVNDLIRNGRKVAGILTEMSVESESGSVQYVISGLGFIVSQLAEDFPLELRSVVSS
;
A
#
# COMPACT_ATOMS: atom_id res chain seq x y z
N GLU A 1 19.01 8.57 11.35
CA GLU A 1 20.03 9.12 10.41
C GLU A 1 20.08 8.36 9.07
N CYS A 2 19.89 7.03 9.03
CA CYS A 2 19.80 6.26 7.79
C CYS A 2 18.57 6.66 6.95
N ASP A 3 17.43 6.90 7.57
CA ASP A 3 16.18 7.26 6.91
C ASP A 3 16.28 8.61 6.17
N ALA A 4 17.04 9.57 6.72
CA ALA A 4 17.27 10.86 6.05
C ALA A 4 18.09 10.72 4.76
N TYR A 5 19.03 9.77 4.70
CA TYR A 5 19.81 9.49 3.48
C TYR A 5 18.97 8.75 2.45
N ILE A 6 18.15 7.78 2.88
CA ILE A 6 17.22 7.05 2.03
C ILE A 6 16.22 8.05 1.41
N ASN A 7 15.59 8.90 2.22
CA ASN A 7 14.68 9.92 1.76
C ASN A 7 15.33 10.89 0.76
N SER A 8 16.59 11.29 0.97
CA SER A 8 17.30 12.16 0.02
C SER A 8 17.56 11.50 -1.33
N LEU A 9 17.79 10.18 -1.35
CA LEU A 9 17.95 9.40 -2.58
C LEU A 9 16.62 9.21 -3.33
N PHE A 10 15.52 8.99 -2.60
CA PHE A 10 14.18 8.86 -3.19
C PHE A 10 13.64 10.18 -3.72
N MET A 11 13.87 11.30 -3.03
CA MET A 11 13.42 12.63 -3.46
C MET A 11 14.16 13.12 -4.73
N ALA A 12 15.35 12.60 -5.03
CA ALA A 12 16.07 12.89 -6.27
C ALA A 12 15.44 12.25 -7.53
N ARG A 13 14.41 11.41 -7.36
CA ARG A 13 13.72 10.68 -8.46
C ARG A 13 12.52 11.44 -9.05
N ASP A 14 12.07 12.52 -8.44
CA ASP A 14 10.94 13.32 -8.95
C ASP A 14 11.42 14.28 -10.05
N PRO A 15 11.11 14.04 -11.34
CA PRO A 15 11.56 14.88 -12.44
C PRO A 15 10.92 16.29 -12.42
N ASP A 16 9.79 16.48 -11.71
CA ASP A 16 9.10 17.76 -11.58
C ASP A 16 9.53 18.54 -10.34
N ARG A 17 10.23 17.91 -9.41
CA ARG A 17 10.89 18.54 -8.28
C ARG A 17 12.37 18.69 -8.58
N ASP A 18 12.74 19.75 -9.28
CA ASP A 18 14.14 20.12 -9.50
C ASP A 18 14.83 20.47 -8.15
N PRO A 19 15.61 19.57 -7.54
CA PRO A 19 16.30 19.84 -6.28
C PRO A 19 17.49 20.78 -6.47
N VAL A 20 17.82 21.14 -7.73
CA VAL A 20 19.01 21.94 -8.07
C VAL A 20 18.77 23.43 -7.83
N ARG A 21 17.53 23.88 -7.65
CA ARG A 21 17.26 25.32 -7.49
C ARG A 21 17.58 25.91 -6.12
N ASN A 22 17.72 25.11 -5.04
CA ASN A 22 18.01 25.65 -3.70
C ASN A 22 18.91 24.78 -2.80
N GLY A 23 19.54 23.73 -3.26
CA GLY A 23 20.40 22.87 -2.46
C GLY A 23 21.79 22.71 -3.07
N ARG A 24 22.83 23.22 -2.40
CA ARG A 24 24.21 22.86 -2.74
C ARG A 24 24.33 21.34 -2.69
N PRO A 25 24.86 20.67 -3.74
CA PRO A 25 25.19 19.27 -3.66
C PRO A 25 26.12 19.07 -2.45
N ALA A 26 25.86 18.04 -1.64
CA ALA A 26 26.74 17.69 -0.53
C ALA A 26 28.16 17.60 -1.08
N ARG A 27 29.10 18.43 -0.58
CA ARG A 27 30.46 18.48 -1.08
C ARG A 27 31.11 17.12 -0.96
N VAL A 28 31.36 16.49 -2.08
CA VAL A 28 32.14 15.27 -2.21
C VAL A 28 33.60 15.59 -1.91
N GLY A 29 34.00 15.33 -0.69
CA GLY A 29 35.39 15.57 -0.25
C GLY A 29 35.80 14.71 0.95
N GLN A 30 34.85 14.12 1.65
CA GLN A 30 35.09 13.15 2.73
C GLN A 30 34.21 11.94 2.43
N GLY A 31 34.75 10.73 2.48
CA GLY A 31 34.04 9.48 2.17
C GLY A 31 32.72 9.40 2.91
N PHE A 32 31.71 8.81 2.26
CA PHE A 32 30.40 8.58 2.89
C PHE A 32 30.58 7.86 4.24
N PRO A 33 29.86 8.27 5.28
CA PRO A 33 29.95 7.62 6.59
C PRO A 33 29.59 6.13 6.48
N ALA A 34 30.25 5.28 7.25
CA ALA A 34 30.06 3.83 7.20
C ALA A 34 28.57 3.36 7.33
N PRO A 35 27.68 4.05 8.09
CA PRO A 35 26.25 3.74 8.08
C PRO A 35 25.58 3.95 6.72
N ALA A 36 25.89 5.04 6.02
CA ALA A 36 25.33 5.32 4.68
C ALA A 36 25.80 4.29 3.63
N MET A 37 27.05 3.86 3.69
CA MET A 37 27.58 2.81 2.83
C MET A 37 26.88 1.46 3.08
N ARG A 38 26.58 1.14 4.32
CA ARG A 38 25.79 -0.06 4.67
C ARG A 38 24.37 0.03 4.13
N ALA A 39 23.69 1.15 4.32
CA ALA A 39 22.33 1.38 3.79
C ALA A 39 22.29 1.24 2.27
N ILE A 40 23.24 1.84 1.54
CA ILE A 40 23.35 1.71 0.08
C ILE A 40 23.58 0.25 -0.32
N LYS A 41 24.43 -0.49 0.41
CA LYS A 41 24.64 -1.91 0.14
C LYS A 41 23.34 -2.71 0.35
N THR A 42 22.64 -2.51 1.46
CA THR A 42 21.36 -3.17 1.72
C THR A 42 20.36 -2.88 0.61
N LEU A 43 20.18 -1.61 0.22
CA LEU A 43 19.28 -1.25 -0.89
C LEU A 43 19.68 -1.93 -2.22
N ARG A 44 20.98 -2.06 -2.50
CA ARG A 44 21.44 -2.81 -3.70
C ARG A 44 21.15 -4.30 -3.60
N ASP A 45 21.34 -4.88 -2.41
CA ASP A 45 21.02 -6.29 -2.15
C ASP A 45 19.50 -6.53 -2.28
N ASP A 46 18.68 -5.53 -1.96
CA ASP A 46 17.22 -5.50 -2.16
C ASP A 46 16.78 -5.17 -3.61
N GLY A 47 17.73 -5.05 -4.54
CA GLY A 47 17.45 -4.88 -5.97
C GLY A 47 17.36 -3.43 -6.46
N TYR A 48 17.68 -2.43 -5.63
CA TYR A 48 17.78 -1.05 -6.08
C TYR A 48 19.00 -0.77 -6.93
N ILE A 49 18.83 -0.05 -8.03
CA ILE A 49 19.91 0.34 -8.94
C ILE A 49 20.48 1.67 -8.46
N ILE A 50 21.62 1.60 -7.75
CA ILE A 50 22.28 2.77 -7.17
C ILE A 50 23.73 2.80 -7.67
N PRO A 51 24.01 3.30 -8.90
CA PRO A 51 25.37 3.48 -9.38
C PRO A 51 26.13 4.50 -8.54
N SER A 52 27.44 4.33 -8.49
CA SER A 52 28.36 5.33 -7.93
C SER A 52 29.10 6.02 -9.04
N ALA A 53 29.21 7.34 -8.97
CA ALA A 53 30.05 8.11 -9.88
C ALA A 53 31.21 8.73 -9.11
N THR A 54 32.42 8.59 -9.65
CA THR A 54 33.63 9.16 -9.06
C THR A 54 33.45 10.66 -8.82
N ASN A 55 33.62 11.10 -7.58
CA ASN A 55 33.45 12.50 -7.14
C ASN A 55 32.03 13.08 -7.27
N ARG A 56 31.01 12.26 -7.59
CA ARG A 56 29.60 12.71 -7.71
C ARG A 56 28.67 12.03 -6.71
N GLY A 57 29.15 11.00 -5.98
CA GLY A 57 28.36 10.28 -4.98
C GLY A 57 27.54 9.13 -5.56
N TYR A 58 26.35 8.93 -5.03
CA TYR A 58 25.42 7.87 -5.40
C TYR A 58 24.14 8.47 -5.94
N MET A 59 23.52 7.80 -6.89
CA MET A 59 22.26 8.22 -7.50
C MET A 59 21.33 7.01 -7.60
N LEU A 60 20.07 7.17 -7.21
CA LEU A 60 19.06 6.14 -7.38
C LEU A 60 18.52 6.23 -8.83
N GLU A 61 18.86 5.24 -9.66
CA GLU A 61 18.39 5.16 -11.06
C GLU A 61 17.14 4.29 -11.21
N GLY A 62 16.94 3.33 -10.31
CA GLY A 62 15.79 2.44 -10.34
C GLY A 62 15.69 1.58 -9.08
N GLY A 63 14.58 0.89 -8.93
CA GLY A 63 14.36 -0.03 -7.83
C GLY A 63 13.39 -1.14 -8.23
N PRO A 64 13.29 -2.18 -7.40
CA PRO A 64 12.32 -3.23 -7.60
C PRO A 64 10.88 -2.65 -7.46
N ASP A 65 9.94 -3.28 -8.12
CA ASP A 65 8.52 -2.96 -7.97
C ASP A 65 7.96 -3.62 -6.70
N LEU A 66 8.28 -3.02 -5.55
CA LEU A 66 7.90 -3.55 -4.23
C LEU A 66 7.01 -2.57 -3.48
N LEU A 67 5.99 -3.11 -2.82
CA LEU A 67 5.17 -2.38 -1.87
C LEU A 67 5.81 -2.48 -0.48
N ASN A 68 6.72 -1.57 -0.16
CA ASN A 68 7.40 -1.51 1.13
C ASN A 68 7.30 -0.13 1.79
N ALA A 69 7.66 -0.06 3.08
CA ALA A 69 7.58 1.18 3.86
C ALA A 69 8.41 2.33 3.27
N GLY A 70 9.58 2.04 2.71
CA GLY A 70 10.45 3.05 2.11
C GLY A 70 9.86 3.68 0.86
N GLU A 71 9.28 2.88 -0.06
CA GLU A 71 8.60 3.37 -1.25
C GLU A 71 7.35 4.19 -0.89
N LEU A 72 6.57 3.74 0.09
CA LEU A 72 5.39 4.49 0.54
C LEU A 72 5.78 5.79 1.23
N LEU A 73 6.79 5.78 2.10
CA LEU A 73 7.29 6.98 2.77
C LEU A 73 7.79 8.02 1.75
N ALA A 74 8.54 7.58 0.74
CA ALA A 74 9.05 8.46 -0.31
C ALA A 74 7.94 9.13 -1.12
N ARG A 75 6.80 8.46 -1.33
CA ARG A 75 5.68 8.97 -2.13
C ARG A 75 4.65 9.74 -1.31
N LEU A 76 4.37 9.30 -0.09
CA LEU A 76 3.33 9.88 0.75
C LEU A 76 3.86 10.95 1.71
N GLY A 77 5.16 10.91 2.04
CA GLY A 77 5.80 11.76 3.04
C GLY A 77 5.59 11.26 4.48
N GLU A 78 6.39 11.81 5.40
CA GLU A 78 6.42 11.36 6.80
C GLU A 78 5.06 11.52 7.50
N GLU A 79 4.38 12.65 7.30
CA GLU A 79 3.09 12.95 7.93
C GLU A 79 2.03 11.89 7.64
N ARG A 80 1.95 11.39 6.40
CA ARG A 80 0.97 10.35 6.02
C ARG A 80 1.42 8.95 6.39
N MET A 81 2.72 8.73 6.53
CA MET A 81 3.29 7.44 6.93
C MET A 81 3.38 7.24 8.44
N GLU A 82 3.14 8.27 9.25
CA GLU A 82 3.08 8.15 10.72
C GLU A 82 2.06 7.10 11.18
N SER A 83 0.96 6.98 10.44
CA SER A 83 -0.08 5.97 10.67
C SER A 83 -0.02 4.77 9.71
N GLY A 84 1.08 4.60 8.99
CA GLY A 84 1.27 3.57 7.95
C GLY A 84 2.10 2.39 8.45
N ILE A 85 1.59 1.16 8.28
CA ILE A 85 2.28 -0.09 8.61
C ILE A 85 2.44 -0.91 7.33
N CYS A 86 3.66 -1.31 7.01
CA CYS A 86 3.96 -2.20 5.89
C CYS A 86 4.50 -3.53 6.39
N LEU A 87 3.95 -4.60 5.87
CA LEU A 87 4.29 -5.97 6.24
C LEU A 87 4.66 -6.75 4.97
N ASP A 88 5.70 -7.57 5.03
CA ASP A 88 6.05 -8.47 3.92
C ASP A 88 4.99 -9.56 3.79
N THR A 89 4.61 -10.17 4.92
CA THR A 89 3.60 -11.23 4.95
C THR A 89 2.76 -11.13 6.22
N VAL A 90 1.45 -11.32 6.06
CA VAL A 90 0.47 -11.36 7.15
C VAL A 90 -0.60 -12.41 6.84
N ASP A 91 -1.37 -12.84 7.83
CA ASP A 91 -2.55 -13.67 7.57
C ASP A 91 -3.61 -12.88 6.77
N SER A 92 -3.98 -11.71 7.28
CA SER A 92 -4.89 -10.77 6.62
C SER A 92 -4.70 -9.36 7.19
N THR A 93 -4.60 -8.36 6.33
CA THR A 93 -4.53 -6.94 6.74
C THR A 93 -5.76 -6.52 7.56
N ASN A 94 -6.94 -7.04 7.25
CA ASN A 94 -8.16 -6.82 8.05
C ASN A 94 -8.04 -7.45 9.45
N THR A 95 -7.53 -8.68 9.54
CA THR A 95 -7.36 -9.37 10.84
C THR A 95 -6.33 -8.64 11.69
N TYR A 96 -5.23 -8.20 11.09
CA TYR A 96 -4.20 -7.42 11.77
C TYR A 96 -4.80 -6.12 12.36
N LEU A 97 -5.51 -5.33 11.55
CA LEU A 97 -6.14 -4.10 12.03
C LEU A 97 -7.25 -4.33 13.06
N ARG A 98 -7.98 -5.43 12.97
CA ARG A 98 -8.96 -5.78 13.99
C ARG A 98 -8.32 -5.99 15.35
N ASN A 99 -7.21 -6.72 15.41
CA ASN A 99 -6.48 -6.92 16.65
C ASN A 99 -5.95 -5.59 17.19
N LEU A 100 -5.35 -4.78 16.31
CA LEU A 100 -4.87 -3.45 16.67
C LEU A 100 -6.01 -2.53 17.17
N ALA A 101 -7.18 -2.59 16.56
CA ALA A 101 -8.35 -1.80 16.98
C ALA A 101 -8.85 -2.21 18.38
N LEU A 102 -8.78 -3.50 18.72
CA LEU A 102 -9.11 -4.02 20.06
C LEU A 102 -8.08 -3.58 21.11
N ASP A 103 -6.82 -3.46 20.72
CA ASP A 103 -5.72 -2.95 21.56
C ASP A 103 -5.70 -1.42 21.68
N GLY A 104 -6.72 -0.72 21.16
CA GLY A 104 -6.86 0.72 21.26
C GLY A 104 -6.23 1.52 20.12
N GLY A 105 -5.87 0.87 19.01
CA GLY A 105 -5.33 1.56 17.82
C GLY A 105 -6.17 2.77 17.39
N GLU A 106 -5.50 3.83 16.94
CA GLU A 106 -6.13 5.12 16.61
C GLU A 106 -6.84 5.09 15.26
N ASP A 107 -7.67 6.12 15.03
CA ASP A 107 -8.33 6.38 13.74
C ASP A 107 -7.30 6.70 12.66
N GLY A 108 -7.51 6.21 11.44
CA GLY A 108 -6.66 6.51 10.30
C GLY A 108 -5.45 5.60 10.10
N ILE A 109 -5.23 4.59 10.97
CA ILE A 109 -4.15 3.62 10.75
C ILE A 109 -4.40 2.82 9.48
N ILE A 110 -3.36 2.72 8.64
CA ILE A 110 -3.36 1.96 7.39
C ILE A 110 -2.33 0.83 7.49
N VAL A 111 -2.73 -0.36 7.10
CA VAL A 111 -1.83 -1.52 6.96
C VAL A 111 -1.80 -1.98 5.52
N CYS A 112 -0.61 -2.12 4.97
CA CYS A 112 -0.35 -2.74 3.67
C CYS A 112 0.43 -4.04 3.88
N ALA A 113 0.24 -5.01 2.99
CA ALA A 113 1.05 -6.21 2.95
C ALA A 113 1.38 -6.60 1.51
N ASP A 114 2.58 -7.12 1.29
CA ASP A 114 2.95 -7.69 -0.01
C ASP A 114 2.23 -9.02 -0.23
N CYS A 115 2.10 -9.85 0.82
CA CYS A 115 1.45 -11.16 0.76
C CYS A 115 0.46 -11.35 1.89
N GLN A 116 -0.70 -11.99 1.61
CA GLN A 116 -1.61 -12.47 2.63
C GLN A 116 -1.76 -13.99 2.53
N THR A 117 -1.48 -14.71 3.63
CA THR A 117 -1.61 -16.18 3.68
C THR A 117 -3.05 -16.65 3.93
N GLY A 118 -3.89 -15.77 4.47
CA GLY A 118 -5.29 -15.99 4.77
C GLY A 118 -6.19 -14.85 4.32
N GLY A 119 -5.93 -14.32 3.12
CA GLY A 119 -6.71 -13.22 2.54
C GLY A 119 -8.21 -13.52 2.53
N ARG A 120 -9.03 -12.55 2.93
CA ARG A 120 -10.46 -12.73 3.21
C ARG A 120 -11.33 -11.92 2.26
N GLY A 121 -12.40 -12.54 1.80
CA GLY A 121 -13.48 -11.93 1.07
C GLY A 121 -14.81 -12.04 1.82
N ARG A 122 -15.86 -11.47 1.25
CA ARG A 122 -17.21 -11.52 1.85
C ARG A 122 -17.74 -12.95 1.93
N ARG A 123 -18.58 -13.20 2.94
CA ARG A 123 -19.26 -14.49 3.17
C ARG A 123 -18.27 -15.66 3.36
N GLY A 124 -17.13 -15.41 3.99
CA GLY A 124 -16.13 -16.43 4.26
C GLY A 124 -15.33 -16.93 3.04
N ARG A 125 -15.45 -16.27 1.89
CA ARG A 125 -14.63 -16.62 0.72
C ARG A 125 -13.18 -16.20 0.95
N ALA A 126 -12.25 -16.96 0.39
CA ALA A 126 -10.85 -16.56 0.33
C ALA A 126 -10.63 -15.46 -0.73
N PHE A 127 -9.64 -14.61 -0.50
CA PHE A 127 -9.09 -13.70 -1.49
C PHE A 127 -7.63 -14.04 -1.67
N LEU A 128 -7.25 -14.52 -2.86
CA LEU A 128 -5.88 -14.89 -3.17
C LEU A 128 -5.01 -13.65 -3.20
N SER A 129 -3.93 -13.67 -2.44
CA SER A 129 -3.09 -12.50 -2.21
C SER A 129 -1.60 -12.87 -2.25
N PRO A 130 -1.09 -13.42 -3.38
CA PRO A 130 0.34 -13.74 -3.49
C PRO A 130 1.19 -12.47 -3.56
N GLY A 131 2.44 -12.55 -3.09
CA GLY A 131 3.36 -11.42 -3.05
C GLY A 131 3.81 -10.97 -4.44
N GLY A 132 4.16 -9.68 -4.56
CA GLY A 132 4.73 -9.07 -5.76
C GLY A 132 3.76 -8.80 -6.91
N VAL A 133 2.48 -9.15 -6.80
CA VAL A 133 1.53 -9.09 -7.93
C VAL A 133 0.20 -8.42 -7.62
N GLY A 134 0.05 -7.88 -6.43
CA GLY A 134 -1.17 -7.21 -6.00
C GLY A 134 -0.92 -6.11 -4.97
N VAL A 135 -1.96 -5.37 -4.65
CA VAL A 135 -1.97 -4.39 -3.55
C VAL A 135 -3.01 -4.83 -2.53
N TYR A 136 -2.58 -5.15 -1.32
CA TYR A 136 -3.44 -5.57 -0.23
C TYR A 136 -3.31 -4.57 0.91
N MET A 137 -4.39 -3.87 1.20
CA MET A 137 -4.38 -2.79 2.17
C MET A 137 -5.67 -2.77 2.97
N SER A 138 -5.59 -2.32 4.21
CA SER A 138 -6.76 -2.06 5.06
C SER A 138 -6.58 -0.77 5.82
N ALA A 139 -7.68 -0.06 6.06
CA ALA A 139 -7.73 1.16 6.86
C ALA A 139 -8.64 0.96 8.09
N LEU A 140 -8.16 1.40 9.25
CA LEU A 140 -8.95 1.49 10.48
C LEU A 140 -9.62 2.85 10.55
N ILE A 141 -10.94 2.86 10.71
CA ILE A 141 -11.76 4.06 10.78
C ILE A 141 -12.59 4.00 12.05
N ARG A 142 -12.60 5.09 12.82
CA ARG A 142 -13.47 5.25 13.99
C ARG A 142 -14.54 6.33 13.74
N PRO A 143 -15.62 5.99 13.04
CA PRO A 143 -16.63 6.97 12.67
C PRO A 143 -17.41 7.41 13.91
N ARG A 144 -17.74 8.69 13.96
CA ARG A 144 -18.66 9.27 14.97
C ARG A 144 -20.11 9.22 14.49
N SER A 145 -20.46 8.25 13.65
CA SER A 145 -21.74 8.15 12.96
C SER A 145 -22.46 6.83 13.27
N LEU A 146 -23.73 6.78 12.95
CA LEU A 146 -24.55 5.57 13.09
C LEU A 146 -24.15 4.47 12.09
N PRO A 147 -24.46 3.20 12.38
CA PRO A 147 -24.10 2.06 11.53
C PRO A 147 -24.59 2.18 10.08
N GLU A 148 -25.71 2.84 9.82
CA GLU A 148 -26.28 3.02 8.48
C GLU A 148 -25.34 3.82 7.56
N ALA A 149 -24.65 4.82 8.09
CA ALA A 149 -23.67 5.62 7.34
C ALA A 149 -22.45 4.79 6.93
N THR A 150 -22.17 3.71 7.65
CA THR A 150 -21.02 2.83 7.39
C THR A 150 -21.18 2.05 6.08
N ALA A 151 -22.40 1.79 5.63
CA ALA A 151 -22.65 1.15 4.33
C ALA A 151 -22.10 1.98 3.16
N ALA A 152 -22.07 3.31 3.28
CA ALA A 152 -21.48 4.20 2.30
C ALA A 152 -19.96 4.07 2.20
N LEU A 153 -19.26 3.66 3.27
CA LEU A 153 -17.80 3.52 3.27
C LEU A 153 -17.31 2.54 2.20
N THR A 154 -18.01 1.42 2.01
CA THR A 154 -17.65 0.47 0.94
C THR A 154 -17.76 1.12 -0.45
N ALA A 155 -18.77 1.93 -0.69
CA ALA A 155 -18.97 2.63 -1.95
C ALA A 155 -17.90 3.73 -2.14
N TRP A 156 -17.57 4.48 -1.09
CA TRP A 156 -16.50 5.48 -1.13
C TRP A 156 -15.14 4.85 -1.35
N THR A 157 -14.85 3.71 -0.72
CA THR A 157 -13.63 2.93 -0.97
C THR A 157 -13.58 2.48 -2.43
N ALA A 158 -14.70 1.98 -2.99
CA ALA A 158 -14.75 1.56 -4.39
C ALA A 158 -14.47 2.73 -5.35
N GLU A 159 -15.06 3.90 -5.09
CA GLU A 159 -14.82 5.11 -5.90
C GLU A 159 -13.37 5.59 -5.79
N ALA A 160 -12.81 5.61 -4.57
CA ALA A 160 -11.42 5.98 -4.35
C ALA A 160 -10.46 5.05 -5.11
N MET A 161 -10.72 3.73 -5.09
CA MET A 161 -9.95 2.74 -5.84
C MET A 161 -10.06 2.94 -7.36
N CYS A 162 -11.25 3.27 -7.88
CA CYS A 162 -11.45 3.58 -9.30
C CYS A 162 -10.63 4.80 -9.72
N ARG A 163 -10.62 5.85 -8.90
CA ARG A 163 -9.83 7.05 -9.14
C ARG A 163 -8.33 6.77 -9.07
N ALA A 164 -7.87 6.03 -8.06
CA ALA A 164 -6.48 5.65 -7.92
C ALA A 164 -5.98 4.85 -9.14
N ALA A 165 -6.77 3.88 -9.63
CA ALA A 165 -6.43 3.14 -10.84
C ALA A 165 -6.39 4.03 -12.09
N GLN A 166 -7.33 4.98 -12.21
CA GLN A 166 -7.34 5.95 -13.31
C GLN A 166 -6.09 6.84 -13.27
N GLU A 167 -5.68 7.30 -12.10
CA GLU A 167 -4.52 8.18 -11.92
C GLU A 167 -3.20 7.42 -12.14
N ALA A 168 -3.10 6.17 -11.63
CA ALA A 168 -1.86 5.39 -11.69
C ALA A 168 -1.60 4.77 -13.06
N CYS A 169 -2.64 4.26 -13.74
CA CYS A 169 -2.48 3.49 -14.99
C CYS A 169 -3.44 3.88 -16.13
N GLY A 170 -4.15 5.01 -16.00
CA GLY A 170 -5.05 5.50 -17.04
C GLY A 170 -6.32 4.67 -17.24
N VAL A 171 -6.59 3.69 -16.37
CA VAL A 171 -7.73 2.76 -16.49
C VAL A 171 -8.68 2.97 -15.33
N ARG A 172 -9.96 3.28 -15.64
CA ARG A 172 -11.02 3.36 -14.66
C ARG A 172 -11.87 2.09 -14.66
N PRO A 173 -11.79 1.23 -13.63
CA PRO A 173 -12.68 0.08 -13.49
C PRO A 173 -14.14 0.50 -13.27
N GLY A 174 -15.07 -0.37 -13.62
CA GLY A 174 -16.48 -0.23 -13.22
C GLY A 174 -16.71 -0.81 -11.82
N ILE A 175 -17.71 -0.28 -11.11
CA ILE A 175 -18.11 -0.80 -9.81
C ILE A 175 -19.25 -1.80 -10.00
N LYS A 176 -18.98 -3.07 -9.64
CA LYS A 176 -20.02 -4.07 -9.47
C LYS A 176 -20.49 -3.98 -8.03
N TRP A 177 -21.66 -3.39 -7.87
CA TRP A 177 -22.22 -3.04 -6.58
C TRP A 177 -22.24 -4.21 -5.60
N VAL A 178 -21.69 -4.03 -4.44
CA VAL A 178 -21.20 -2.82 -3.74
C VAL A 178 -19.68 -2.88 -3.51
N ASN A 179 -19.03 -4.00 -3.80
CA ASN A 179 -17.72 -4.34 -3.25
C ASN A 179 -16.71 -4.91 -4.24
N ASP A 180 -17.06 -5.03 -5.49
CA ASP A 180 -16.13 -5.55 -6.51
C ASP A 180 -15.89 -4.49 -7.60
N LEU A 181 -14.64 -4.36 -8.02
CA LEU A 181 -14.28 -3.61 -9.21
C LEU A 181 -14.09 -4.57 -10.38
N ILE A 182 -14.61 -4.18 -11.53
CA ILE A 182 -14.57 -4.99 -12.75
C ILE A 182 -13.97 -4.20 -13.91
N ARG A 183 -13.24 -4.93 -14.75
CA ARG A 183 -12.75 -4.46 -16.05
C ARG A 183 -13.00 -5.55 -17.07
N ASN A 184 -13.57 -5.19 -18.23
CA ASN A 184 -13.88 -6.15 -19.30
C ASN A 184 -14.70 -7.38 -18.81
N GLY A 185 -15.63 -7.15 -17.88
CA GLY A 185 -16.47 -8.22 -17.29
C GLY A 185 -15.79 -9.08 -16.24
N ARG A 186 -14.50 -8.88 -15.93
CA ARG A 186 -13.73 -9.65 -14.94
C ARG A 186 -13.42 -8.81 -13.72
N LYS A 187 -13.34 -9.46 -12.56
CA LYS A 187 -12.99 -8.81 -11.30
C LYS A 187 -11.51 -8.47 -11.26
N VAL A 188 -11.18 -7.21 -10.98
CA VAL A 188 -9.82 -6.69 -10.82
C VAL A 188 -9.53 -6.27 -9.38
N ALA A 189 -10.57 -6.05 -8.56
CA ALA A 189 -10.39 -5.73 -7.15
C ALA A 189 -11.61 -6.16 -6.32
N GLY A 190 -11.39 -6.31 -5.02
CA GLY A 190 -12.44 -6.58 -4.04
C GLY A 190 -12.29 -5.74 -2.79
N ILE A 191 -13.42 -5.44 -2.15
CA ILE A 191 -13.49 -4.67 -0.90
C ILE A 191 -14.18 -5.53 0.15
N LEU A 192 -13.60 -5.55 1.35
CA LEU A 192 -14.18 -6.17 2.53
C LEU A 192 -14.25 -5.16 3.67
N THR A 193 -15.43 -4.63 3.92
CA THR A 193 -15.69 -3.76 5.06
C THR A 193 -16.22 -4.60 6.22
N GLU A 194 -15.57 -4.54 7.36
CA GLU A 194 -15.95 -5.18 8.62
C GLU A 194 -16.19 -4.09 9.68
N MET A 195 -17.19 -4.26 10.54
CA MET A 195 -17.60 -3.27 11.52
C MET A 195 -17.78 -3.93 12.89
N SER A 196 -17.36 -3.25 13.94
CA SER A 196 -17.70 -3.57 15.31
C SER A 196 -18.69 -2.55 15.86
N VAL A 197 -19.76 -3.05 16.47
CA VAL A 197 -20.81 -2.24 17.10
C VAL A 197 -20.88 -2.61 18.57
N GLU A 198 -20.95 -1.62 19.43
CA GLU A 198 -21.14 -1.80 20.85
C GLU A 198 -22.57 -2.24 21.15
N SER A 199 -22.73 -3.33 21.87
CA SER A 199 -24.03 -3.96 22.08
C SER A 199 -25.00 -3.11 22.90
N GLU A 200 -24.50 -2.27 23.83
CA GLU A 200 -25.33 -1.47 24.74
C GLU A 200 -25.80 -0.17 24.09
N SER A 201 -24.89 0.55 23.43
CA SER A 201 -25.18 1.86 22.82
C SER A 201 -25.61 1.78 21.37
N GLY A 202 -25.32 0.66 20.69
CA GLY A 202 -25.48 0.54 19.24
C GLY A 202 -24.49 1.39 18.42
N SER A 203 -23.54 2.03 19.09
CA SER A 203 -22.55 2.88 18.42
C SER A 203 -21.47 2.07 17.70
N VAL A 204 -20.96 2.60 16.60
CA VAL A 204 -19.85 1.98 15.87
C VAL A 204 -18.56 2.23 16.62
N GLN A 205 -17.92 1.17 17.08
CA GLN A 205 -16.60 1.25 17.73
C GLN A 205 -15.48 1.49 16.72
N TYR A 206 -15.49 0.72 15.63
CA TYR A 206 -14.56 0.86 14.52
C TYR A 206 -15.10 0.20 13.26
N VAL A 207 -14.56 0.61 12.14
CA VAL A 207 -14.73 0.00 10.83
C VAL A 207 -13.37 -0.31 10.25
N ILE A 208 -13.22 -1.47 9.64
CA ILE A 208 -12.03 -1.84 8.88
C ILE A 208 -12.46 -1.97 7.43
N SER A 209 -11.91 -1.12 6.57
CA SER A 209 -12.13 -1.18 5.13
C SER A 209 -10.90 -1.81 4.47
N GLY A 210 -10.99 -3.10 4.15
CA GLY A 210 -9.96 -3.82 3.42
C GLY A 210 -10.19 -3.78 1.93
N LEU A 211 -9.12 -3.63 1.17
CA LEU A 211 -9.11 -3.68 -0.27
C LEU A 211 -8.02 -4.63 -0.78
N GLY A 212 -8.31 -5.33 -1.87
CA GLY A 212 -7.34 -6.12 -2.61
C GLY A 212 -7.44 -5.80 -4.09
N PHE A 213 -6.34 -5.34 -4.68
CA PHE A 213 -6.21 -5.08 -6.10
C PHE A 213 -5.37 -6.18 -6.75
N ILE A 214 -5.86 -6.74 -7.85
CA ILE A 214 -5.15 -7.71 -8.70
C ILE A 214 -4.42 -6.88 -9.75
N VAL A 215 -3.08 -6.84 -9.71
CA VAL A 215 -2.30 -5.90 -10.53
C VAL A 215 -1.61 -6.60 -11.68
N SER A 216 -0.84 -7.65 -11.42
CA SER A 216 -0.03 -8.34 -12.43
C SER A 216 -0.13 -9.87 -12.36
N GLN A 217 -1.15 -10.40 -11.66
CA GLN A 217 -1.41 -11.84 -11.64
C GLN A 217 -1.83 -12.35 -13.01
N LEU A 218 -1.20 -13.42 -13.46
CA LEU A 218 -1.56 -14.10 -14.71
C LEU A 218 -2.76 -15.03 -14.50
N ALA A 219 -3.49 -15.36 -15.57
CA ALA A 219 -4.63 -16.26 -15.48
C ALA A 219 -4.27 -17.63 -14.90
N GLU A 220 -3.05 -18.11 -15.12
CA GLU A 220 -2.51 -19.36 -14.61
C GLU A 220 -2.26 -19.36 -13.10
N ASP A 221 -2.07 -18.19 -12.47
CA ASP A 221 -1.90 -18.05 -11.03
C ASP A 221 -3.19 -18.29 -10.24
N PHE A 222 -4.32 -18.31 -10.94
CA PHE A 222 -5.63 -18.56 -10.34
C PHE A 222 -6.07 -20.01 -10.49
N PRO A 223 -6.79 -20.57 -9.49
CA PRO A 223 -7.54 -21.81 -9.63
C PRO A 223 -8.44 -21.76 -10.88
N LEU A 224 -8.64 -22.90 -11.53
CA LEU A 224 -9.37 -23.01 -12.79
C LEU A 224 -10.76 -22.33 -12.75
N GLU A 225 -11.47 -22.48 -11.64
CA GLU A 225 -12.79 -21.90 -11.42
C GLU A 225 -12.79 -20.35 -11.34
N LEU A 226 -11.66 -19.73 -11.08
CA LEU A 226 -11.54 -18.27 -10.99
C LEU A 226 -11.01 -17.63 -12.28
N ARG A 227 -10.36 -18.38 -13.16
CA ARG A 227 -9.71 -17.84 -14.38
C ARG A 227 -10.64 -17.11 -15.33
N SER A 228 -11.92 -17.46 -15.32
CA SER A 228 -12.93 -16.80 -16.17
C SER A 228 -13.55 -15.56 -15.54
N VAL A 229 -13.39 -15.38 -14.22
CA VAL A 229 -14.10 -14.32 -13.46
C VAL A 229 -13.17 -13.25 -12.87
N VAL A 230 -11.86 -13.51 -12.85
CA VAL A 230 -10.83 -12.57 -12.35
C VAL A 230 -9.83 -12.19 -13.45
N SER A 231 -9.20 -11.03 -13.30
CA SER A 231 -8.15 -10.55 -14.22
C SER A 231 -7.33 -9.46 -13.53
N SER A 232 -6.12 -9.26 -13.95
CA SER A 232 -5.30 -8.06 -13.72
C SER A 232 -5.59 -6.98 -14.75
#